data_45f6f1aa08872ff8f210f6ee4d9a5b0a
#
_entry.id   45f6f1aa08872ff8f210f6ee4d9a5b0a
#
_cell.length_a   1.000
_cell.length_b   1.000
_cell.length_c   1.000
_cell.angle_alpha   90.00
_cell.angle_beta   90.00
_cell.angle_gamma   90.00
#
_symmetry.space_group_name_H-M   'P 1'
#
loop_
_entity.id
_entity.type
_entity.pdbx_description
1 polymer ?
#
loop_
_entity_poly.entity_id
_entity_poly.type
_entity_poly.pdbx_seq_one_letter_code
_entity_poly.pdbx_strand_id
1 'polypeptide(L)'
;MIKVKEYRGHIRNWEELCERLDIPLDLTREEREEQILVKAYETWGNEMADHMHGMFAFALWDESEEKLFCLRDQFGTKPFYYYETADGKLLYGTTIRKIMEQPGFVKELNEEMLQLYLSLTYVAGEMTFFKGVKKLLPGRYLIWKDGKLAITRY
;
A
#
# COMPACT_ATOMS: atom_id res chain seq x y z
N MET A 1 -11.28 15.10 -2.53
CA MET A 1 -11.96 13.88 -2.00
C MET A 1 -10.95 12.76 -1.91
N ILE A 2 -10.93 12.03 -0.79
CA ILE A 2 -10.07 10.86 -0.60
C ILE A 2 -10.83 9.60 -1.01
N LYS A 3 -10.18 8.75 -1.81
CA LYS A 3 -10.77 7.48 -2.29
C LYS A 3 -9.87 6.30 -1.93
N VAL A 4 -10.45 5.27 -1.32
CA VAL A 4 -9.77 3.99 -1.12
C VAL A 4 -9.69 3.26 -2.46
N LYS A 5 -8.48 3.04 -2.95
CA LYS A 5 -8.22 2.36 -4.23
C LYS A 5 -7.87 0.90 -4.06
N GLU A 6 -7.24 0.57 -2.96
CA GLU A 6 -6.84 -0.77 -2.60
C GLU A 6 -6.85 -0.90 -1.08
N TYR A 7 -7.37 -2.00 -0.57
CA TYR A 7 -7.30 -2.34 0.86
C TYR A 7 -7.27 -3.85 1.05
N ARG A 8 -6.38 -4.31 1.90
CA ARG A 8 -6.33 -5.68 2.36
C ARG A 8 -5.87 -5.73 3.80
N GLY A 9 -6.66 -6.34 4.67
CA GLY A 9 -6.24 -6.52 6.05
C GLY A 9 -7.32 -6.39 7.08
N HIS A 10 -6.90 -5.93 8.27
CA HIS A 10 -7.76 -5.69 9.42
C HIS A 10 -7.14 -4.65 10.35
N ILE A 11 -7.91 -3.64 10.72
CA ILE A 11 -7.54 -2.61 11.70
C ILE A 11 -7.97 -3.11 13.08
N ARG A 12 -7.01 -3.32 13.99
CA ARG A 12 -7.29 -3.90 15.32
C ARG A 12 -7.87 -2.90 16.30
N ASN A 13 -7.37 -1.66 16.29
CA ASN A 13 -7.84 -0.59 17.18
C ASN A 13 -8.98 0.23 16.58
N TRP A 14 -9.86 -0.44 15.82
CA TRP A 14 -10.95 0.23 15.11
C TRP A 14 -11.95 0.94 16.04
N GLU A 15 -12.21 0.42 17.25
CA GLU A 15 -13.11 1.04 18.23
C GLU A 15 -12.58 2.39 18.68
N GLU A 16 -11.31 2.44 19.09
CA GLU A 16 -10.61 3.68 19.44
C GLU A 16 -10.63 4.69 18.29
N LEU A 17 -10.35 4.23 17.07
CA LEU A 17 -10.35 5.09 15.89
C LEU A 17 -11.75 5.61 15.55
N CYS A 18 -12.79 4.81 15.70
CA CYS A 18 -14.15 5.24 15.50
C CYS A 18 -14.54 6.35 16.49
N GLU A 19 -14.18 6.22 17.77
CA GLU A 19 -14.42 7.25 18.78
C GLU A 19 -13.66 8.56 18.43
N ARG A 20 -12.38 8.46 18.09
CA ARG A 20 -11.53 9.63 17.79
C ARG A 20 -11.91 10.34 16.49
N LEU A 21 -12.46 9.61 15.52
CA LEU A 21 -12.79 10.13 14.19
C LEU A 21 -14.29 10.38 13.99
N ASP A 22 -15.10 10.21 15.03
CA ASP A 22 -16.56 10.34 15.00
C ASP A 22 -17.19 9.48 13.89
N ILE A 23 -16.92 8.16 13.95
CA ILE A 23 -17.45 7.15 13.03
C ILE A 23 -18.49 6.30 13.74
N PRO A 24 -19.67 6.10 13.17
CA PRO A 24 -20.71 5.25 13.76
C PRO A 24 -20.23 3.79 13.96
N LEU A 25 -20.62 3.17 15.09
CA LEU A 25 -20.22 1.81 15.44
C LEU A 25 -21.11 0.73 14.78
N ASP A 26 -22.28 1.11 14.28
CA ASP A 26 -23.28 0.23 13.69
C ASP A 26 -23.06 -0.11 12.22
N LEU A 27 -21.93 0.35 11.67
CA LEU A 27 -21.51 0.05 10.30
C LEU A 27 -21.01 -1.39 10.14
N THR A 28 -21.12 -1.93 8.94
CA THR A 28 -20.42 -3.15 8.57
C THR A 28 -18.91 -2.98 8.72
N ARG A 29 -18.19 -4.08 8.80
CA ARG A 29 -16.73 -4.02 8.91
C ARG A 29 -16.10 -3.27 7.73
N GLU A 30 -16.53 -3.58 6.53
CA GLU A 30 -16.01 -2.99 5.30
C GLU A 30 -16.24 -1.48 5.27
N GLU A 31 -17.47 -1.03 5.53
CA GLU A 31 -17.82 0.38 5.56
C GLU A 31 -17.04 1.14 6.65
N ARG A 32 -16.92 0.55 7.82
CA ARG A 32 -16.18 1.13 8.94
C ARG A 32 -14.70 1.26 8.66
N GLU A 33 -14.05 0.21 8.17
CA GLU A 33 -12.62 0.24 7.84
C GLU A 33 -12.35 1.23 6.71
N GLU A 34 -13.21 1.34 5.70
CA GLU A 34 -13.12 2.36 4.65
C GLU A 34 -13.23 3.77 5.21
N GLN A 35 -14.21 4.04 6.08
CA GLN A 35 -14.36 5.35 6.72
C GLN A 35 -13.18 5.69 7.63
N ILE A 36 -12.62 4.72 8.36
CA ILE A 36 -11.42 4.91 9.17
C ILE A 36 -10.25 5.34 8.28
N LEU A 37 -10.02 4.67 7.16
CA LEU A 37 -8.92 5.02 6.25
C LEU A 37 -9.05 6.44 5.71
N VAL A 38 -10.25 6.82 5.25
CA VAL A 38 -10.51 8.16 4.70
C VAL A 38 -10.37 9.24 5.77
N LYS A 39 -11.08 9.11 6.90
CA LYS A 39 -11.08 10.11 7.97
C LYS A 39 -9.72 10.22 8.68
N ALA A 40 -9.01 9.10 8.87
CA ALA A 40 -7.66 9.11 9.44
C ALA A 40 -6.69 9.89 8.54
N TYR A 41 -6.77 9.68 7.23
CA TYR A 41 -5.95 10.43 6.29
C TYR A 41 -6.32 11.92 6.24
N GLU A 42 -7.61 12.26 6.26
CA GLU A 42 -8.08 13.65 6.31
C GLU A 42 -7.64 14.37 7.61
N THR A 43 -7.59 13.65 8.72
CA THR A 43 -7.26 14.20 10.04
C THR A 43 -5.77 14.31 10.28
N TRP A 44 -5.01 13.27 9.93
CA TRP A 44 -3.59 13.12 10.28
C TRP A 44 -2.65 13.07 9.08
N GLY A 45 -3.18 13.04 7.86
CA GLY A 45 -2.37 12.91 6.66
C GLY A 45 -1.45 11.68 6.70
N ASN A 46 -0.17 11.88 6.42
CA ASN A 46 0.82 10.80 6.42
C ASN A 46 1.08 10.22 7.83
N GLU A 47 0.81 10.98 8.90
CA GLU A 47 0.98 10.55 10.30
C GLU A 47 -0.12 9.57 10.75
N MET A 48 -1.13 9.32 9.91
CA MET A 48 -2.14 8.30 10.21
C MET A 48 -1.53 6.94 10.54
N ALA A 49 -0.36 6.63 9.99
CA ALA A 49 0.38 5.40 10.23
C ALA A 49 0.68 5.16 11.72
N ASP A 50 0.97 6.23 12.47
CA ASP A 50 1.31 6.17 13.90
C ASP A 50 0.09 5.90 14.79
N HIS A 51 -1.12 6.13 14.28
CA HIS A 51 -2.38 5.94 15.00
C HIS A 51 -3.07 4.60 14.71
N MET A 52 -2.61 3.88 13.70
CA MET A 52 -3.25 2.65 13.24
C MET A 52 -2.51 1.41 13.71
N HIS A 53 -3.22 0.49 14.34
CA HIS A 53 -2.69 -0.81 14.77
C HIS A 53 -3.42 -1.94 14.06
N GLY A 54 -2.68 -2.86 13.46
CA GLY A 54 -3.29 -3.98 12.76
C GLY A 54 -2.38 -4.64 11.72
N MET A 55 -3.01 -5.37 10.83
CA MET A 55 -2.37 -6.09 9.72
C MET A 55 -3.02 -5.59 8.44
N PHE A 56 -2.37 -4.67 7.73
CA PHE A 56 -2.98 -4.03 6.57
C PHE A 56 -1.97 -3.56 5.52
N ALA A 57 -2.47 -3.47 4.31
CA ALA A 57 -1.85 -2.73 3.23
C ALA A 57 -2.95 -2.04 2.42
N PHE A 58 -2.77 -0.77 2.08
CA PHE A 58 -3.77 -0.02 1.34
C PHE A 58 -3.18 1.07 0.45
N ALA A 59 -4.02 1.59 -0.44
CA ALA A 59 -3.74 2.73 -1.28
C ALA A 59 -4.91 3.71 -1.25
N LEU A 60 -4.62 4.97 -0.99
CA LEU A 60 -5.55 6.10 -1.02
C LEU A 60 -5.18 7.05 -2.16
N TRP A 61 -6.19 7.51 -2.87
CA TRP A 61 -6.05 8.58 -3.85
C TRP A 61 -6.64 9.88 -3.32
N ASP A 62 -5.81 10.89 -3.20
CA ASP A 62 -6.23 12.24 -2.86
C ASP A 62 -6.44 13.05 -4.13
N GLU A 63 -7.71 13.29 -4.48
CA GLU A 63 -8.06 14.03 -5.70
C GLU A 63 -7.68 15.52 -5.62
N SER A 64 -7.65 16.10 -4.41
CA SER A 64 -7.33 17.51 -4.24
C SER A 64 -5.85 17.82 -4.44
N GLU A 65 -5.00 16.87 -4.10
CA GLU A 65 -3.55 16.98 -4.26
C GLU A 65 -3.00 16.18 -5.43
N GLU A 66 -3.86 15.45 -6.16
CA GLU A 66 -3.46 14.50 -7.22
C GLU A 66 -2.33 13.56 -6.74
N LYS A 67 -2.52 13.04 -5.52
CA LYS A 67 -1.52 12.27 -4.79
C LYS A 67 -2.00 10.85 -4.48
N LEU A 68 -1.18 9.86 -4.75
CA LEU A 68 -1.36 8.50 -4.27
C LEU A 68 -0.56 8.31 -2.97
N PHE A 69 -1.24 7.83 -1.93
CA PHE A 69 -0.65 7.44 -0.66
C PHE A 69 -0.86 5.95 -0.44
N CYS A 70 0.20 5.18 -0.30
CA CYS A 70 0.14 3.76 -0.02
C CYS A 70 0.86 3.45 1.29
N LEU A 71 0.30 2.57 2.10
CA LEU A 71 0.87 2.21 3.39
C LEU A 71 0.85 0.70 3.60
N ARG A 72 1.91 0.18 4.21
CA ARG A 72 2.03 -1.20 4.64
C ARG A 72 2.34 -1.27 6.13
N ASP A 73 1.67 -2.16 6.86
CA ASP A 73 1.81 -2.31 8.31
C ASP A 73 3.26 -2.58 8.76
N GLN A 74 3.54 -2.30 10.04
CA GLN A 74 4.90 -2.36 10.62
C GLN A 74 5.55 -3.73 10.50
N PHE A 75 4.78 -4.81 10.51
CA PHE A 75 5.27 -6.18 10.39
C PHE A 75 5.24 -6.70 8.95
N GLY A 76 4.64 -5.93 8.02
CA GLY A 76 4.48 -6.35 6.63
C GLY A 76 3.61 -7.60 6.47
N THR A 77 2.60 -7.76 7.32
CA THR A 77 1.73 -8.92 7.35
C THR A 77 0.93 -9.07 6.06
N LYS A 78 0.51 -7.95 5.49
CA LYS A 78 -0.12 -7.93 4.17
C LYS A 78 0.87 -7.42 3.14
N PRO A 79 0.97 -8.08 1.98
CA PRO A 79 1.88 -7.64 0.92
C PRO A 79 1.36 -6.38 0.23
N PHE A 80 2.28 -5.58 -0.28
CA PHE A 80 2.00 -4.47 -1.18
C PHE A 80 3.14 -4.35 -2.20
N TYR A 81 2.78 -4.20 -3.48
CA TYR A 81 3.72 -4.14 -4.60
C TYR A 81 3.48 -2.88 -5.42
N TYR A 82 4.54 -2.42 -6.07
CA TYR A 82 4.49 -1.29 -6.99
C TYR A 82 5.46 -1.48 -8.15
N TYR A 83 5.17 -0.81 -9.25
CA TYR A 83 5.94 -0.86 -10.48
C TYR A 83 5.86 0.50 -11.19
N GLU A 84 6.99 1.09 -11.53
CA GLU A 84 7.07 2.32 -12.32
C GLU A 84 7.16 1.95 -13.79
N THR A 85 6.21 2.42 -14.59
CA THR A 85 6.19 2.19 -16.03
C THR A 85 7.17 3.11 -16.75
N ALA A 86 7.56 2.75 -17.96
CA ALA A 86 8.47 3.57 -18.78
C ALA A 86 7.90 4.96 -19.13
N ASP A 87 6.56 5.10 -19.17
CA ASP A 87 5.85 6.37 -19.40
C ASP A 87 5.56 7.16 -18.10
N GLY A 88 6.18 6.77 -16.99
CA GLY A 88 6.13 7.53 -15.73
C GLY A 88 4.85 7.37 -14.91
N LYS A 89 4.11 6.27 -15.09
CA LYS A 89 2.96 5.92 -14.25
C LYS A 89 3.38 4.95 -13.16
N LEU A 90 2.64 4.95 -12.07
CA LEU A 90 2.79 3.96 -11.00
C LEU A 90 1.65 2.94 -11.05
N LEU A 91 2.01 1.67 -11.24
CA LEU A 91 1.12 0.55 -11.05
C LEU A 91 1.32 -0.01 -9.63
N TYR A 92 0.25 -0.40 -8.97
CA TYR A 92 0.31 -0.89 -7.59
C TYR A 92 -0.78 -1.92 -7.28
N GLY A 93 -0.59 -2.64 -6.19
CA GLY A 93 -1.59 -3.60 -5.71
C GLY A 93 -1.09 -4.45 -4.56
N THR A 94 -2.02 -5.12 -3.89
CA THR A 94 -1.72 -6.07 -2.81
C THR A 94 -1.28 -7.44 -3.33
N THR A 95 -1.29 -7.65 -4.64
CA THR A 95 -0.74 -8.84 -5.31
C THR A 95 -0.01 -8.45 -6.59
N ILE A 96 1.01 -9.22 -6.98
CA ILE A 96 1.72 -9.01 -8.25
C ILE A 96 0.76 -9.16 -9.44
N ARG A 97 -0.20 -10.09 -9.36
CA ARG A 97 -1.22 -10.29 -10.41
C ARG A 97 -1.96 -8.98 -10.75
N LYS A 98 -2.37 -8.20 -9.73
CA LYS A 98 -3.04 -6.91 -9.95
C LYS A 98 -2.18 -5.92 -10.72
N ILE A 99 -0.85 -5.95 -10.54
CA ILE A 99 0.07 -5.13 -11.34
C ILE A 99 0.13 -5.62 -12.77
N MET A 100 0.23 -6.95 -12.97
CA MET A 100 0.33 -7.55 -14.29
C MET A 100 -0.90 -7.33 -15.18
N GLU A 101 -2.07 -7.15 -14.58
CA GLU A 101 -3.34 -6.90 -15.27
C GLU A 101 -3.53 -5.41 -15.65
N GLN A 102 -2.69 -4.51 -15.15
CA GLN A 102 -2.79 -3.08 -15.44
C GLN A 102 -2.06 -2.72 -16.75
N PRO A 103 -2.61 -1.77 -17.55
CA PRO A 103 -1.95 -1.31 -18.77
C PRO A 103 -0.59 -0.69 -18.49
N GLY A 104 0.40 -0.99 -19.31
CA GLY A 104 1.76 -0.47 -19.19
C GLY A 104 2.73 -1.40 -18.45
N PHE A 105 2.25 -2.52 -17.89
CA PHE A 105 3.13 -3.53 -17.32
C PHE A 105 3.87 -4.31 -18.41
N VAL A 106 5.19 -4.44 -18.25
CA VAL A 106 6.04 -5.26 -19.11
C VAL A 106 6.52 -6.47 -18.33
N LYS A 107 6.10 -7.67 -18.75
CA LYS A 107 6.48 -8.92 -18.08
C LYS A 107 7.90 -9.33 -18.47
N GLU A 108 8.83 -9.15 -17.55
CA GLU A 108 10.22 -9.57 -17.68
C GLU A 108 10.67 -10.26 -16.40
N LEU A 109 11.33 -11.42 -16.51
CA LEU A 109 11.85 -12.15 -15.35
C LEU A 109 13.12 -11.49 -14.82
N ASN A 110 13.25 -11.46 -13.50
CA ASN A 110 14.46 -11.05 -12.80
C ASN A 110 15.34 -12.29 -12.55
N GLU A 111 16.26 -12.54 -13.47
CA GLU A 111 17.11 -13.73 -13.43
C GLU A 111 18.02 -13.77 -12.18
N GLU A 112 18.48 -12.62 -11.71
CA GLU A 112 19.27 -12.50 -10.48
C GLU A 112 18.48 -12.98 -9.26
N MET A 113 17.22 -12.59 -9.15
CA MET A 113 16.34 -13.03 -8.08
C MET A 113 16.00 -14.52 -8.17
N LEU A 114 15.91 -15.05 -9.37
CA LEU A 114 15.69 -16.48 -9.59
C LEU A 114 16.90 -17.29 -9.10
N GLN A 115 18.12 -16.87 -9.42
CA GLN A 115 19.35 -17.50 -8.94
C GLN A 115 19.47 -17.44 -7.41
N LEU A 116 19.16 -16.27 -6.83
CA LEU A 116 19.17 -16.08 -5.39
C LEU A 116 18.14 -16.99 -4.70
N TYR A 117 16.94 -17.11 -5.25
CA TYR A 117 15.91 -18.02 -4.73
C TYR A 117 16.35 -19.48 -4.77
N LEU A 118 16.96 -19.93 -5.87
CA LEU A 118 17.45 -21.30 -5.98
C LEU A 118 18.56 -21.61 -4.94
N SER A 119 19.29 -20.60 -4.51
CA SER A 119 20.34 -20.73 -3.50
C SER A 119 19.81 -20.66 -2.08
N LEU A 120 18.89 -19.73 -1.79
CA LEU A 120 18.42 -19.38 -0.44
C LEU A 120 17.00 -19.85 -0.13
N THR A 121 16.24 -20.32 -1.12
CA THR A 121 14.84 -20.74 -1.01
C THR A 121 13.85 -19.62 -0.62
N TYR A 122 14.30 -18.35 -0.56
CA TYR A 122 13.43 -17.20 -0.34
C TYR A 122 13.96 -15.94 -1.06
N VAL A 123 13.09 -14.97 -1.29
CA VAL A 123 13.43 -13.67 -1.88
C VAL A 123 13.40 -12.60 -0.79
N ALA A 124 14.57 -12.15 -0.37
CA ALA A 124 14.71 -11.09 0.63
C ALA A 124 14.60 -9.69 -0.01
N GLY A 125 14.27 -8.68 0.84
CA GLY A 125 14.23 -7.29 0.42
C GLY A 125 13.04 -6.91 -0.45
N GLU A 126 13.19 -5.82 -1.21
CA GLU A 126 12.11 -5.24 -2.01
C GLU A 126 11.93 -5.87 -3.39
N MET A 127 12.93 -6.58 -3.88
CA MET A 127 12.93 -7.18 -5.22
C MET A 127 11.96 -8.36 -5.33
N THR A 128 11.47 -8.61 -6.54
CA THR A 128 10.61 -9.76 -6.86
C THR A 128 11.16 -10.54 -8.06
N PHE A 129 10.50 -11.65 -8.41
CA PHE A 129 10.84 -12.41 -9.64
C PHE A 129 10.55 -11.66 -10.95
N PHE A 130 9.79 -10.57 -10.88
CA PHE A 130 9.49 -9.74 -12.04
C PHE A 130 10.31 -8.46 -11.97
N LYS A 131 11.07 -8.20 -13.04
CA LYS A 131 11.92 -7.02 -13.14
C LYS A 131 11.11 -5.73 -13.00
N GLY A 132 11.59 -4.83 -12.15
CA GLY A 132 10.90 -3.56 -11.85
C GLY A 132 9.73 -3.66 -10.87
N VAL A 133 9.17 -4.84 -10.62
CA VAL A 133 8.15 -5.01 -9.57
C VAL A 133 8.83 -5.10 -8.22
N LYS A 134 8.50 -4.16 -7.34
CA LYS A 134 9.08 -4.05 -6.01
C LYS A 134 8.02 -4.24 -4.92
N LYS A 135 8.46 -4.78 -3.77
CA LYS A 135 7.66 -4.83 -2.56
C LYS A 135 7.82 -3.52 -1.78
N LEU A 136 6.74 -2.93 -1.33
CA LEU A 136 6.81 -1.94 -0.26
C LEU A 136 7.21 -2.66 1.02
N LEU A 137 8.34 -2.30 1.61
CA LEU A 137 8.86 -2.97 2.80
C LEU A 137 7.99 -2.69 4.05
N PRO A 138 8.03 -3.55 5.07
CA PRO A 138 7.28 -3.35 6.31
C PRO A 138 7.54 -1.98 6.96
N GLY A 139 6.51 -1.41 7.58
CA GLY A 139 6.61 -0.14 8.30
C GLY A 139 6.97 1.03 7.39
N ARG A 140 6.48 1.04 6.17
CA ARG A 140 6.71 2.12 5.22
C ARG A 140 5.42 2.59 4.58
N TYR A 141 5.40 3.87 4.23
CA TYR A 141 4.44 4.41 3.29
C TYR A 141 5.14 4.93 2.04
N LEU A 142 4.40 4.93 0.96
CA LEU A 142 4.80 5.40 -0.35
C LEU A 142 3.90 6.56 -0.75
N ILE A 143 4.51 7.63 -1.24
CA ILE A 143 3.81 8.76 -1.87
C ILE A 143 4.24 8.81 -3.33
N TRP A 144 3.25 8.89 -4.22
CA TRP A 144 3.49 9.20 -5.62
C TRP A 144 2.69 10.45 -6.02
N LYS A 145 3.40 11.46 -6.49
CA LYS A 145 2.85 12.75 -6.91
C LYS A 145 3.72 13.35 -8.00
N ASP A 146 3.12 13.92 -9.03
CA ASP A 146 3.82 14.58 -10.15
C ASP A 146 4.89 13.70 -10.81
N GLY A 147 4.62 12.39 -10.95
CA GLY A 147 5.58 11.42 -11.49
C GLY A 147 6.78 11.12 -10.59
N LYS A 148 6.76 11.56 -9.33
CA LYS A 148 7.83 11.32 -8.34
C LYS A 148 7.38 10.36 -7.25
N LEU A 149 8.24 9.38 -6.99
CA LEU A 149 8.06 8.39 -5.94
C LEU A 149 8.89 8.76 -4.71
N ALA A 150 8.27 8.77 -3.54
CA ALA A 150 8.94 8.91 -2.25
C ALA A 150 8.48 7.78 -1.31
N ILE A 151 9.43 7.15 -0.63
CA ILE A 151 9.16 6.09 0.36
C ILE A 151 9.76 6.51 1.69
N THR A 152 8.95 6.45 2.73
CA THR A 152 9.32 6.83 4.09
C THR A 152 9.03 5.69 5.06
N ARG A 153 9.91 5.49 6.03
CA ARG A 153 9.68 4.60 7.18
C ARG A 153 8.99 5.39 8.29
N TYR A 154 7.98 4.81 8.90
CA TYR A 154 7.26 5.38 10.05
C TYR A 154 7.44 4.52 11.31
#